data_4004a12f57de57f15ab505b3eed26964
#
_entry.id   4004a12f57de57f15ab505b3eed26964
#
_cell.length_a   1.000
_cell.length_b   1.000
_cell.length_c   1.000
_cell.angle_alpha   90.00
_cell.angle_beta   90.00
_cell.angle_gamma   90.00
#
_symmetry.space_group_name_H-M   'P 1'
#
loop_
_entity.id
_entity.type
_entity.pdbx_description
1 polymer ?
#
loop_
_entity_poly.entity_id
_entity_poly.type
_entity_poly.pdbx_seq_one_letter_code
_entity_poly.pdbx_strand_id
1 'polypeptide(L)'
;MGEQAASGDRLFRSIAAAKPKLVTGVPDGMLAETIRLCAASNDFPYIACAREEETIGVACGAAMAGERAVVLVQNAGLLNSIGAFATMALRYQLPFVVLVTNRGVLADPNSYDIEKYMAFEASVKTLTPVFSYAAASLPDDLVPAAFKWAEAARRPAVIALEKSL
;
A
#
# COMPACT_ATOMS: atom_id res chain seq x y z
N MET A 1 -21.82 3.60 -1.60
CA MET A 1 -21.08 4.81 -1.18
C MET A 1 -20.73 4.81 0.31
N GLY A 2 -21.63 4.40 1.23
CA GLY A 2 -21.34 4.43 2.67
C GLY A 2 -20.24 3.49 3.15
N GLU A 3 -20.19 2.27 2.66
CA GLU A 3 -19.24 1.23 3.11
C GLU A 3 -17.79 1.53 2.67
N GLN A 4 -17.61 1.99 1.44
CA GLN A 4 -16.29 2.39 0.94
C GLN A 4 -15.74 3.61 1.67
N ALA A 5 -16.60 4.57 2.03
CA ALA A 5 -16.19 5.74 2.82
C ALA A 5 -15.79 5.32 4.25
N ALA A 6 -16.54 4.42 4.89
CA ALA A 6 -16.22 3.90 6.22
C ALA A 6 -14.91 3.09 6.23
N SER A 7 -14.67 2.27 5.21
CA SER A 7 -13.41 1.53 5.05
C SER A 7 -12.23 2.47 4.80
N GLY A 8 -12.40 3.51 3.97
CA GLY A 8 -11.38 4.51 3.70
C GLY A 8 -10.99 5.33 4.94
N ASP A 9 -11.95 5.71 5.76
CA ASP A 9 -11.72 6.41 7.03
C ASP A 9 -10.98 5.52 8.05
N ARG A 10 -11.36 4.23 8.15
CA ARG A 10 -10.66 3.27 9.03
C ARG A 10 -9.20 3.11 8.60
N LEU A 11 -8.95 2.95 7.30
CA LEU A 11 -7.59 2.81 6.78
C LEU A 11 -6.76 4.07 7.06
N PHE A 12 -7.34 5.26 6.83
CA PHE A 12 -6.69 6.54 7.16
C PHE A 12 -6.32 6.61 8.66
N ARG A 13 -7.23 6.25 9.57
CA ARG A 13 -6.93 6.25 11.02
C ARG A 13 -5.78 5.30 11.36
N SER A 14 -5.73 4.12 10.75
CA SER A 14 -4.64 3.18 10.94
C SER A 14 -3.30 3.72 10.40
N ILE A 15 -3.32 4.45 9.26
CA ILE A 15 -2.15 5.15 8.73
C ILE A 15 -1.68 6.23 9.72
N ALA A 16 -2.58 7.09 10.18
CA ALA A 16 -2.26 8.17 11.11
C ALA A 16 -1.71 7.65 12.44
N ALA A 17 -2.27 6.55 12.97
CA ALA A 17 -1.79 5.90 14.19
C ALA A 17 -0.35 5.38 14.06
N ALA A 18 0.10 5.03 12.86
CA ALA A 18 1.47 4.61 12.59
C ALA A 18 2.48 5.77 12.55
N LYS A 19 2.00 7.02 12.54
CA LYS A 19 2.81 8.27 12.50
C LYS A 19 3.86 8.24 11.39
N PRO A 20 3.46 8.04 10.13
CA PRO A 20 4.42 8.08 9.03
C PRO A 20 4.97 9.50 8.84
N LYS A 21 6.20 9.60 8.34
CA LYS A 21 6.79 10.87 7.90
C LYS A 21 6.12 11.41 6.64
N LEU A 22 5.69 10.49 5.77
CA LEU A 22 4.97 10.80 4.54
C LEU A 22 4.08 9.63 4.10
N VAL A 23 3.07 9.96 3.33
CA VAL A 23 2.28 9.01 2.53
C VAL A 23 2.46 9.37 1.06
N THR A 24 2.66 8.39 0.21
CA THR A 24 2.78 8.59 -1.25
C THR A 24 1.89 7.62 -2.00
N GLY A 25 1.50 7.94 -3.20
CA GLY A 25 0.65 7.04 -3.97
C GLY A 25 0.33 7.54 -5.36
N VAL A 26 -0.28 6.65 -6.15
CA VAL A 26 -0.94 6.97 -7.41
C VAL A 26 -2.45 6.91 -7.17
N PRO A 27 -3.24 7.85 -7.70
CA PRO A 27 -4.68 7.86 -7.50
C PRO A 27 -5.34 6.55 -7.93
N ASP A 28 -6.14 5.95 -7.03
CA ASP A 28 -6.92 4.74 -7.26
C ASP A 28 -8.34 4.88 -6.71
N GLY A 29 -9.33 4.36 -7.43
CA GLY A 29 -10.73 4.50 -7.07
C GLY A 29 -11.13 3.84 -5.75
N MET A 30 -10.51 2.70 -5.39
CA MET A 30 -10.79 2.05 -4.11
C MET A 30 -10.13 2.78 -2.93
N LEU A 31 -9.02 3.49 -3.17
CA LEU A 31 -8.30 4.28 -2.18
C LEU A 31 -8.71 5.75 -2.17
N ALA A 32 -9.67 6.18 -3.00
CA ALA A 32 -10.01 7.59 -3.20
C ALA A 32 -10.30 8.33 -1.89
N GLU A 33 -11.08 7.74 -0.99
CA GLU A 33 -11.40 8.36 0.30
C GLU A 33 -10.16 8.41 1.22
N THR A 34 -9.40 7.34 1.30
CA THR A 34 -8.14 7.32 2.08
C THR A 34 -7.16 8.37 1.57
N ILE A 35 -6.99 8.47 0.25
CA ILE A 35 -6.12 9.46 -0.39
C ILE A 35 -6.59 10.88 -0.09
N ARG A 36 -7.91 11.13 -0.21
CA ARG A 36 -8.51 12.43 0.12
C ARG A 36 -8.21 12.84 1.56
N LEU A 37 -8.36 11.92 2.52
CA LEU A 37 -8.09 12.17 3.94
C LEU A 37 -6.59 12.38 4.18
N CYS A 38 -5.72 11.58 3.56
CA CYS A 38 -4.27 11.77 3.65
C CYS A 38 -3.83 13.13 3.09
N ALA A 39 -4.39 13.54 1.93
CA ALA A 39 -4.06 14.82 1.31
C ALA A 39 -4.56 16.05 2.12
N ALA A 40 -5.59 15.87 2.93
CA ALA A 40 -6.12 16.90 3.83
C ALA A 40 -5.47 16.90 5.22
N SER A 41 -4.62 15.93 5.53
CA SER A 41 -3.99 15.78 6.84
C SER A 41 -2.90 16.84 7.07
N ASN A 42 -2.81 17.32 8.31
CA ASN A 42 -1.69 18.16 8.76
C ASN A 42 -0.58 17.36 9.47
N ASP A 43 -0.81 16.06 9.72
CA ASP A 43 0.14 15.22 10.49
C ASP A 43 1.30 14.75 9.63
N PHE A 44 1.09 14.61 8.32
CA PHE A 44 2.09 14.17 7.34
C PHE A 44 1.71 14.65 5.93
N PRO A 45 2.68 14.91 5.04
CA PRO A 45 2.41 15.22 3.65
C PRO A 45 1.94 13.99 2.87
N TYR A 46 1.00 14.19 1.94
CA TYR A 46 0.68 13.25 0.88
C TYR A 46 1.38 13.67 -0.41
N ILE A 47 2.20 12.79 -0.97
CA ILE A 47 2.93 13.03 -2.22
C ILE A 47 2.30 12.19 -3.33
N ALA A 48 1.54 12.84 -4.20
CA ALA A 48 1.01 12.20 -5.39
C ALA A 48 2.11 12.01 -6.44
N CYS A 49 2.25 10.79 -6.95
CA CYS A 49 3.18 10.46 -8.02
C CYS A 49 2.43 10.18 -9.33
N ALA A 50 3.10 10.36 -10.46
CA ALA A 50 2.55 10.05 -11.77
C ALA A 50 2.69 8.56 -12.11
N ARG A 51 3.68 7.89 -11.52
CA ARG A 51 3.98 6.46 -11.73
C ARG A 51 4.23 5.76 -10.39
N GLU A 52 3.85 4.50 -10.33
CA GLU A 52 3.97 3.70 -9.10
C GLU A 52 5.43 3.45 -8.72
N GLU A 53 6.33 3.31 -9.67
CA GLU A 53 7.78 3.18 -9.40
C GLU A 53 8.34 4.40 -8.66
N GLU A 54 7.81 5.61 -8.91
CA GLU A 54 8.19 6.83 -8.19
C GLU A 54 7.81 6.74 -6.72
N THR A 55 6.63 6.14 -6.42
CA THR A 55 6.20 5.95 -5.01
C THR A 55 7.16 5.06 -4.24
N ILE A 56 7.69 4.01 -4.89
CA ILE A 56 8.70 3.14 -4.29
C ILE A 56 9.98 3.93 -4.04
N GLY A 57 10.41 4.75 -5.01
CA GLY A 57 11.58 5.63 -4.84
C GLY A 57 11.44 6.60 -3.68
N VAL A 58 10.29 7.28 -3.56
CA VAL A 58 9.98 8.21 -2.46
C VAL A 58 9.99 7.48 -1.11
N ALA A 59 9.35 6.32 -1.01
CA ALA A 59 9.34 5.52 0.21
C ALA A 59 10.74 5.01 0.59
N CYS A 60 11.53 4.58 -0.38
CA CYS A 60 12.93 4.20 -0.15
C CYS A 60 13.77 5.37 0.38
N GLY A 61 13.59 6.58 -0.18
CA GLY A 61 14.28 7.78 0.31
C GLY A 61 13.94 8.10 1.76
N ALA A 62 12.68 8.02 2.15
CA ALA A 62 12.26 8.19 3.54
C ALA A 62 12.86 7.12 4.46
N ALA A 63 12.79 5.84 4.06
CA ALA A 63 13.34 4.73 4.84
C ALA A 63 14.88 4.81 4.99
N MET A 64 15.60 5.29 3.98
CA MET A 64 17.05 5.57 4.07
C MET A 64 17.36 6.67 5.08
N ALA A 65 16.46 7.63 5.26
CA ALA A 65 16.57 8.66 6.29
C ALA A 65 16.13 8.19 7.69
N GLY A 66 15.76 6.90 7.85
CA GLY A 66 15.25 6.35 9.11
C GLY A 66 13.80 6.70 9.41
N GLU A 67 13.04 7.13 8.40
CA GLU A 67 11.68 7.62 8.53
C GLU A 67 10.65 6.62 7.98
N ARG A 68 9.46 6.58 8.57
CA ARG A 68 8.35 5.73 8.13
C ARG A 68 7.65 6.31 6.89
N ALA A 69 7.42 5.49 5.88
CA ALA A 69 6.64 5.86 4.69
C ALA A 69 5.54 4.83 4.41
N VAL A 70 4.39 5.31 3.94
CA VAL A 70 3.29 4.47 3.46
C VAL A 70 3.07 4.73 1.98
N VAL A 71 2.97 3.66 1.20
CA VAL A 71 2.69 3.67 -0.24
C VAL A 71 1.25 3.21 -0.49
N LEU A 72 0.51 3.95 -1.29
CA LEU A 72 -0.87 3.65 -1.71
C LEU A 72 -0.91 3.41 -3.22
N VAL A 73 -1.11 2.17 -3.65
CA VAL A 73 -1.09 1.79 -5.08
C VAL A 73 -2.09 0.68 -5.40
N GLN A 74 -2.35 0.47 -6.68
CA GLN A 74 -3.09 -0.68 -7.19
C GLN A 74 -2.12 -1.87 -7.42
N ASN A 75 -2.62 -3.10 -7.44
CA ASN A 75 -1.82 -4.31 -7.73
C ASN A 75 -1.07 -4.22 -9.07
N ALA A 76 -1.70 -3.68 -10.12
CA ALA A 76 -1.04 -3.44 -11.40
C ALA A 76 0.18 -2.52 -11.27
N GLY A 77 0.07 -1.48 -10.45
CA GLY A 77 1.15 -0.54 -10.21
C GLY A 77 2.33 -1.17 -9.48
N LEU A 78 2.06 -2.02 -8.48
CA LEU A 78 3.14 -2.74 -7.80
C LEU A 78 3.80 -3.76 -8.71
N LEU A 79 3.06 -4.43 -9.62
CA LEU A 79 3.63 -5.29 -10.66
C LEU A 79 4.59 -4.52 -11.57
N ASN A 80 4.23 -3.31 -11.99
CA ASN A 80 5.10 -2.46 -12.79
C ASN A 80 6.35 -2.02 -12.03
N SER A 81 6.29 -2.00 -10.70
CA SER A 81 7.36 -1.51 -9.81
C SER A 81 8.30 -2.61 -9.29
N ILE A 82 8.14 -3.87 -9.72
CA ILE A 82 8.92 -5.02 -9.21
C ILE A 82 10.43 -4.76 -9.32
N GLY A 83 10.89 -4.18 -10.43
CA GLY A 83 12.29 -3.83 -10.62
C GLY A 83 12.81 -2.85 -9.57
N ALA A 84 12.11 -1.75 -9.35
CA ALA A 84 12.45 -0.75 -8.33
C ALA A 84 12.38 -1.36 -6.92
N PHE A 85 11.36 -2.18 -6.66
CA PHE A 85 11.19 -2.87 -5.38
C PHE A 85 12.40 -3.78 -5.07
N ALA A 86 12.83 -4.60 -6.02
CA ALA A 86 13.96 -5.50 -5.85
C ALA A 86 15.30 -4.76 -5.71
N THR A 87 15.55 -3.78 -6.60
CA THR A 87 16.86 -3.12 -6.71
C THR A 87 17.07 -1.99 -5.70
N MET A 88 16.00 -1.42 -5.16
CA MET A 88 16.06 -0.35 -4.15
C MET A 88 15.65 -0.89 -2.77
N ALA A 89 14.37 -1.27 -2.60
CA ALA A 89 13.85 -1.61 -1.29
C ALA A 89 14.51 -2.83 -0.66
N LEU A 90 14.61 -3.94 -1.39
CA LEU A 90 15.16 -5.19 -0.87
C LEU A 90 16.69 -5.16 -0.80
N ARG A 91 17.35 -4.61 -1.82
CA ARG A 91 18.82 -4.51 -1.85
C ARG A 91 19.37 -3.73 -0.65
N TYR A 92 18.70 -2.62 -0.29
CA TYR A 92 19.11 -1.78 0.83
C TYR A 92 18.38 -2.10 2.13
N GLN A 93 17.56 -3.15 2.15
CA GLN A 93 16.83 -3.61 3.34
C GLN A 93 15.97 -2.52 3.98
N LEU A 94 15.22 -1.79 3.16
CA LEU A 94 14.46 -0.61 3.56
C LEU A 94 13.04 -0.99 4.01
N PRO A 95 12.68 -0.75 5.29
CA PRO A 95 11.34 -1.03 5.80
C PRO A 95 10.38 0.12 5.46
N PHE A 96 9.26 -0.19 4.83
CA PHE A 96 8.10 0.70 4.67
C PHE A 96 6.83 -0.15 4.48
N VAL A 97 5.66 0.48 4.46
CA VAL A 97 4.39 -0.22 4.28
C VAL A 97 3.80 0.10 2.91
N VAL A 98 3.37 -0.93 2.19
CA VAL A 98 2.66 -0.79 0.90
C VAL A 98 1.25 -1.32 1.06
N LEU A 99 0.27 -0.46 0.88
CA LEU A 99 -1.15 -0.77 0.87
C LEU A 99 -1.59 -0.87 -0.59
N VAL A 100 -1.99 -2.07 -0.98
CA VAL A 100 -2.29 -2.41 -2.38
C VAL A 100 -3.76 -2.75 -2.52
N THR A 101 -4.50 -2.05 -3.40
CA THR A 101 -5.82 -2.51 -3.80
C THR A 101 -5.68 -3.71 -4.73
N ASN A 102 -6.17 -4.86 -4.29
CA ASN A 102 -6.07 -6.10 -5.06
C ASN A 102 -7.29 -6.24 -5.97
N ARG A 103 -7.19 -5.69 -7.19
CA ARG A 103 -8.23 -5.72 -8.22
C ARG A 103 -8.22 -7.06 -8.95
N GLY A 104 -9.40 -7.47 -9.46
CA GLY A 104 -9.57 -8.71 -10.22
C GLY A 104 -9.95 -9.92 -9.37
N VAL A 105 -10.24 -9.73 -8.07
CA VAL A 105 -10.82 -10.76 -7.19
C VAL A 105 -12.26 -11.10 -7.61
N LEU A 106 -12.80 -12.23 -7.15
CA LEU A 106 -14.14 -12.69 -7.51
C LEU A 106 -15.25 -11.64 -7.30
N ALA A 107 -15.12 -10.80 -6.28
CA ALA A 107 -16.04 -9.70 -6.00
C ALA A 107 -15.83 -8.44 -6.88
N ASP A 108 -14.80 -8.43 -7.73
CA ASP A 108 -14.50 -7.32 -8.64
C ASP A 108 -14.94 -7.69 -10.07
N PRO A 109 -15.97 -7.02 -10.64
CA PRO A 109 -16.53 -7.39 -11.95
C PRO A 109 -15.64 -7.01 -13.14
N ASN A 110 -14.53 -6.31 -12.92
CA ASN A 110 -13.68 -5.83 -14.01
C ASN A 110 -12.81 -6.97 -14.57
N SER A 111 -13.26 -7.59 -15.66
CA SER A 111 -12.57 -8.73 -16.28
C SER A 111 -11.13 -8.44 -16.71
N TYR A 112 -10.83 -7.20 -17.10
CA TYR A 112 -9.45 -6.80 -17.47
C TYR A 112 -8.48 -6.74 -16.28
N ASP A 113 -8.97 -6.84 -15.05
CA ASP A 113 -8.14 -6.88 -13.84
C ASP A 113 -7.78 -8.32 -13.40
N ILE A 114 -8.42 -9.36 -13.97
CA ILE A 114 -8.21 -10.76 -13.60
C ILE A 114 -6.75 -11.18 -13.81
N GLU A 115 -6.15 -10.85 -14.96
CA GLU A 115 -4.76 -11.21 -15.26
C GLU A 115 -3.78 -10.53 -14.29
N LYS A 116 -4.09 -9.32 -13.86
CA LYS A 116 -3.29 -8.60 -12.86
C LYS A 116 -3.38 -9.27 -11.49
N TYR A 117 -4.58 -9.71 -11.10
CA TYR A 117 -4.79 -10.48 -9.87
C TYR A 117 -3.99 -11.78 -9.88
N MET A 118 -4.09 -12.56 -10.96
CA MET A 118 -3.38 -13.84 -11.10
C MET A 118 -1.86 -13.68 -11.05
N ALA A 119 -1.33 -12.61 -11.64
CA ALA A 119 0.10 -12.34 -11.65
C ALA A 119 0.62 -11.74 -10.35
N PHE A 120 -0.18 -10.92 -9.65
CA PHE A 120 0.25 -10.09 -8.55
C PHE A 120 0.85 -10.87 -7.39
N GLU A 121 0.07 -11.75 -6.77
CA GLU A 121 0.53 -12.49 -5.60
C GLU A 121 1.74 -13.37 -5.91
N ALA A 122 1.69 -14.10 -7.02
CA ALA A 122 2.77 -14.98 -7.44
C ALA A 122 4.08 -14.19 -7.61
N SER A 123 4.03 -13.03 -8.27
CA SER A 123 5.21 -12.20 -8.52
C SER A 123 5.74 -11.54 -7.25
N VAL A 124 4.88 -10.92 -6.45
CA VAL A 124 5.31 -10.17 -5.26
C VAL A 124 5.77 -11.11 -4.14
N LYS A 125 5.14 -12.28 -3.98
CA LYS A 125 5.55 -13.29 -2.98
C LYS A 125 6.96 -13.83 -3.19
N THR A 126 7.54 -13.72 -4.38
CA THR A 126 8.96 -14.05 -4.61
C THR A 126 9.91 -13.05 -3.94
N LEU A 127 9.42 -11.84 -3.66
CA LEU A 127 10.19 -10.73 -3.11
C LEU A 127 9.93 -10.52 -1.61
N THR A 128 8.67 -10.55 -1.20
CA THR A 128 8.24 -10.33 0.19
C THR A 128 6.87 -10.97 0.42
N PRO A 129 6.51 -11.36 1.66
CA PRO A 129 5.16 -11.81 1.96
C PRO A 129 4.10 -10.77 1.62
N VAL A 130 2.94 -11.24 1.14
CA VAL A 130 1.73 -10.45 0.94
C VAL A 130 0.71 -10.86 1.99
N PHE A 131 0.22 -9.89 2.76
CA PHE A 131 -0.79 -10.06 3.79
C PHE A 131 -2.13 -9.57 3.26
N SER A 132 -3.07 -10.49 3.01
CA SER A 132 -4.38 -10.13 2.43
C SER A 132 -5.43 -9.89 3.50
N TYR A 133 -6.20 -8.82 3.33
CA TYR A 133 -7.31 -8.44 4.20
C TYR A 133 -8.52 -8.02 3.38
N ALA A 134 -9.71 -8.41 3.83
CA ALA A 134 -10.94 -7.87 3.29
C ALA A 134 -11.10 -6.39 3.72
N ALA A 135 -11.34 -5.51 2.78
CA ALA A 135 -11.42 -4.06 3.04
C ALA A 135 -12.51 -3.68 4.06
N ALA A 136 -13.57 -4.48 4.18
CA ALA A 136 -14.65 -4.26 5.15
C ALA A 136 -14.25 -4.60 6.61
N SER A 137 -13.21 -5.41 6.84
CA SER A 137 -12.84 -5.94 8.15
C SER A 137 -11.38 -5.68 8.54
N LEU A 138 -10.88 -4.48 8.25
CA LEU A 138 -9.50 -4.09 8.58
C LEU A 138 -9.30 -3.94 10.09
N PRO A 139 -8.22 -4.49 10.67
CA PRO A 139 -7.83 -4.18 12.04
C PRO A 139 -7.48 -2.69 12.21
N ASP A 140 -7.82 -2.10 13.34
CA ASP A 140 -7.53 -0.69 13.59
C ASP A 140 -6.02 -0.41 13.70
N ASP A 141 -5.23 -1.39 14.15
CA ASP A 141 -3.77 -1.32 14.27
C ASP A 141 -3.01 -1.93 13.08
N LEU A 142 -3.66 -2.13 11.94
CA LEU A 142 -3.09 -2.79 10.77
C LEU A 142 -1.75 -2.18 10.32
N VAL A 143 -1.71 -0.86 10.12
CA VAL A 143 -0.50 -0.18 9.64
C VAL A 143 0.60 -0.10 10.70
N PRO A 144 0.30 0.20 12.00
CA PRO A 144 1.27 0.04 13.08
C PRO A 144 1.88 -1.36 13.18
N ALA A 145 1.07 -2.41 13.05
CA ALA A 145 1.54 -3.80 13.07
C ALA A 145 2.42 -4.12 11.86
N ALA A 146 2.03 -3.62 10.67
CA ALA A 146 2.82 -3.78 9.44
C ALA A 146 4.20 -3.12 9.55
N PHE A 147 4.32 -1.94 10.17
CA PHE A 147 5.62 -1.31 10.42
C PHE A 147 6.48 -2.14 11.37
N LYS A 148 5.94 -2.65 12.47
CA LYS A 148 6.69 -3.53 13.38
C LYS A 148 7.27 -4.74 12.64
N TRP A 149 6.46 -5.33 11.75
CA TRP A 149 6.92 -6.46 10.93
C TRP A 149 7.98 -6.02 9.91
N ALA A 150 7.75 -4.93 9.18
CA ALA A 150 8.68 -4.42 8.17
C ALA A 150 10.05 -4.08 8.76
N GLU A 151 10.07 -3.41 9.92
CA GLU A 151 11.28 -3.03 10.66
C GLU A 151 12.05 -4.28 11.14
N ALA A 152 11.36 -5.28 11.70
CA ALA A 152 11.96 -6.52 12.14
C ALA A 152 12.50 -7.36 10.97
N ALA A 153 11.76 -7.42 9.85
CA ALA A 153 12.13 -8.17 8.67
C ALA A 153 13.14 -7.42 7.76
N ARG A 154 13.36 -6.12 8.01
CA ARG A 154 14.19 -5.21 7.20
C ARG A 154 13.80 -5.23 5.72
N ARG A 155 12.50 -5.13 5.46
CA ARG A 155 11.92 -5.11 4.12
C ARG A 155 10.51 -4.53 4.12
N PRO A 156 9.97 -4.14 2.96
CA PRO A 156 8.61 -3.66 2.90
C PRO A 156 7.59 -4.71 3.34
N ALA A 157 6.56 -4.29 4.08
CA ALA A 157 5.36 -5.07 4.32
C ALA A 157 4.32 -4.72 3.25
N VAL A 158 3.87 -5.72 2.49
CA VAL A 158 2.84 -5.56 1.46
C VAL A 158 1.51 -6.08 1.99
N ILE A 159 0.51 -5.19 2.04
CA ILE A 159 -0.84 -5.49 2.48
C ILE A 159 -1.78 -5.36 1.29
N ALA A 160 -2.37 -6.47 0.88
CA ALA A 160 -3.37 -6.53 -0.17
C ALA A 160 -4.77 -6.30 0.43
N LEU A 161 -5.47 -5.29 -0.06
CA LEU A 161 -6.82 -4.92 0.33
C LEU A 161 -7.79 -5.46 -0.72
N GLU A 162 -8.59 -6.43 -0.33
CA GLU A 162 -9.52 -7.10 -1.21
C GLU A 162 -10.94 -6.56 -1.03
N LYS A 163 -11.67 -6.42 -2.14
CA LYS A 163 -13.08 -6.09 -2.10
C LYS A 163 -13.83 -7.29 -1.51
N SER A 164 -14.70 -7.04 -0.54
CA SER A 164 -15.58 -8.06 0.03
C SER A 164 -16.71 -8.42 -0.94
N LEU A 165 -17.17 -9.69 -0.88
CA LEU A 165 -18.39 -10.15 -1.56
C LEU A 165 -19.61 -9.54 -0.91
#